data_b755db8c245aee8b1e39426ac739e183
#
_entry.id   b755db8c245aee8b1e39426ac739e183
#
_cell.length_a   1.000
_cell.length_b   1.000
_cell.length_c   1.000
_cell.angle_alpha   90.00
_cell.angle_beta   90.00
_cell.angle_gamma   90.00
#
_symmetry.space_group_name_H-M   'P 1'
#
loop_
_entity.id
_entity.type
_entity.pdbx_description
1 polymer ?
#
loop_
_entity_poly.entity_id
_entity_poly.type
_entity_poly.pdbx_seq_one_letter_code
_entity_poly.pdbx_strand_id
1 'polypeptide(L)'
;MSTAINNDSQYISEQVQRTLKVISVMAGREAQGISPSELAKLAQTSPANITRALANLKQASFAERLPSDTSRWRLAPKLVQIANSVSLNLNQAQLQLQQDQQNYSLLAI
;
A
#
# COMPACT_ATOMS: atom_id res chain seq x y z
N MET A 1 -4.81 -14.09 -10.80
CA MET A 1 -5.19 -12.83 -11.36
C MET A 1 -5.28 -12.87 -12.84
N SER A 2 -6.34 -12.34 -13.34
CA SER A 2 -6.62 -12.38 -14.75
C SER A 2 -5.65 -11.49 -15.50
N THR A 3 -5.10 -12.05 -16.53
CA THR A 3 -4.37 -11.31 -17.51
C THR A 3 -5.34 -10.92 -18.58
N ALA A 4 -6.20 -10.00 -18.27
CA ALA A 4 -7.10 -9.52 -19.28
C ALA A 4 -6.28 -8.95 -20.42
N ILE A 5 -6.60 -9.37 -21.57
CA ILE A 5 -6.07 -8.75 -22.75
C ILE A 5 -6.67 -7.40 -22.88
N ASN A 6 -5.84 -6.54 -23.02
CA ASN A 6 -6.12 -5.28 -22.72
C ASN A 6 -6.54 -4.37 -23.78
N ASN A 7 -7.77 -4.01 -23.73
CA ASN A 7 -8.23 -2.75 -24.28
C ASN A 7 -8.02 -1.59 -23.30
N ASP A 8 -7.37 -1.88 -22.16
CA ASP A 8 -7.22 -0.90 -21.09
C ASP A 8 -5.92 -0.11 -21.17
N SER A 9 -5.04 -0.43 -22.11
CA SER A 9 -3.73 0.22 -22.23
C SER A 9 -3.82 1.74 -22.36
N GLN A 10 -4.87 2.24 -22.97
CA GLN A 10 -5.11 3.67 -23.09
C GLN A 10 -5.36 4.36 -21.74
N TYR A 11 -5.73 3.59 -20.73
CA TYR A 11 -5.99 4.11 -19.38
C TYR A 11 -4.80 3.96 -18.44
N ILE A 12 -3.77 3.26 -18.87
CA ILE A 12 -2.60 3.01 -18.03
C ILE A 12 -1.69 4.24 -18.05
N SER A 13 -1.43 4.78 -16.87
CA SER A 13 -0.52 5.90 -16.70
C SER A 13 0.81 5.40 -16.17
N GLU A 14 1.90 5.68 -16.89
CA GLU A 14 3.24 5.32 -16.43
C GLU A 14 3.56 5.96 -15.08
N GLN A 15 3.12 7.20 -14.88
CA GLN A 15 3.38 7.92 -13.63
C GLN A 15 2.64 7.27 -12.47
N VAL A 16 1.40 6.86 -12.66
CA VAL A 16 0.63 6.16 -11.64
C VAL A 16 1.27 4.82 -11.33
N GLN A 17 1.64 4.06 -12.34
CA GLN A 17 2.30 2.76 -12.15
C GLN A 17 3.62 2.90 -11.39
N ARG A 18 4.38 3.92 -11.73
CA ARG A 18 5.64 4.22 -11.05
C ARG A 18 5.42 4.56 -9.58
N THR A 19 4.42 5.36 -9.29
CA THR A 19 4.07 5.73 -7.91
C THR A 19 3.66 4.50 -7.10
N LEU A 20 2.87 3.62 -7.68
CA LEU A 20 2.48 2.36 -7.04
C LEU A 20 3.69 1.46 -6.78
N LYS A 21 4.63 1.40 -7.72
CA LYS A 21 5.87 0.65 -7.55
C LYS A 21 6.72 1.22 -6.42
N VAL A 22 6.77 2.53 -6.30
CA VAL A 22 7.50 3.22 -5.22
C VAL A 22 6.95 2.80 -3.86
N ILE A 23 5.65 2.72 -3.69
CA ILE A 23 5.02 2.22 -2.45
C ILE A 23 5.56 0.82 -2.12
N SER A 24 5.58 -0.08 -3.09
CA SER A 24 6.05 -1.46 -2.88
C SER A 24 7.52 -1.51 -2.47
N VAL A 25 8.35 -0.64 -3.03
CA VAL A 25 9.78 -0.58 -2.68
C VAL A 25 9.97 -0.02 -1.27
N MET A 26 9.15 0.94 -0.87
CA MET A 26 9.25 1.58 0.45
C MET A 26 8.79 0.68 1.59
N ALA A 27 7.90 -0.26 1.32
CA ALA A 27 7.32 -1.12 2.35
C ALA A 27 8.38 -1.95 3.06
N GLY A 28 8.31 -1.97 4.39
CA GLY A 28 9.27 -2.70 5.21
C GLY A 28 10.48 -1.88 5.64
N ARG A 29 10.54 -0.60 5.29
CA ARG A 29 11.67 0.28 5.62
C ARG A 29 11.26 1.42 6.57
N GLU A 30 10.14 1.26 7.26
CA GLU A 30 9.56 2.34 8.07
C GLU A 30 10.43 2.76 9.23
N ALA A 31 11.20 1.84 9.81
CA ALA A 31 12.05 2.16 10.96
C ALA A 31 13.27 3.00 10.58
N GLN A 32 13.96 2.62 9.51
CA GLN A 32 15.19 3.30 9.07
C GLN A 32 14.96 4.29 7.94
N GLY A 33 13.82 4.22 7.27
CA GLY A 33 13.54 5.03 6.09
C GLY A 33 14.38 4.65 4.90
N ILE A 34 14.20 5.37 3.81
CA ILE A 34 14.95 5.21 2.57
C ILE A 34 15.25 6.59 1.98
N SER A 35 16.45 6.76 1.47
CA SER A 35 16.81 8.01 0.77
C SER A 35 16.23 8.04 -0.64
N PRO A 36 15.95 9.23 -1.20
CA PRO A 36 15.48 9.31 -2.57
C PRO A 36 16.43 8.65 -3.59
N SER A 37 17.73 8.73 -3.38
CA SER A 37 18.69 8.11 -4.30
C SER A 37 18.65 6.60 -4.27
N GLU A 38 18.53 6.00 -3.08
CA GLU A 38 18.33 4.54 -2.95
C GLU A 38 17.01 4.12 -3.59
N LEU A 39 15.97 4.90 -3.36
CA LEU A 39 14.64 4.62 -3.88
C LEU A 39 14.65 4.65 -5.41
N ALA A 40 15.34 5.63 -6.01
CA ALA A 40 15.47 5.71 -7.46
C ALA A 40 16.15 4.47 -8.05
N LYS A 41 17.20 3.97 -7.40
CA LYS A 41 17.91 2.77 -7.82
C LYS A 41 17.02 1.53 -7.73
N LEU A 42 16.36 1.34 -6.60
CA LEU A 42 15.52 0.17 -6.38
C LEU A 42 14.27 0.18 -7.25
N ALA A 43 13.69 1.35 -7.47
CA ALA A 43 12.53 1.48 -8.34
C ALA A 43 12.91 1.56 -9.82
N GLN A 44 14.20 1.60 -10.14
CA GLN A 44 14.71 1.65 -11.49
C GLN A 44 14.17 2.84 -12.29
N THR A 45 14.26 4.01 -11.71
CA THR A 45 13.75 5.23 -12.32
C THR A 45 14.66 6.42 -12.01
N SER A 46 14.38 7.57 -12.60
CA SER A 46 15.19 8.76 -12.44
C SER A 46 14.91 9.46 -11.09
N PRO A 47 15.87 10.23 -10.57
CA PRO A 47 15.64 11.06 -9.39
C PRO A 47 14.46 12.02 -9.56
N ALA A 48 14.27 12.58 -10.74
CA ALA A 48 13.14 13.49 -11.00
C ALA A 48 11.79 12.76 -10.84
N ASN A 49 11.71 11.53 -11.32
CA ASN A 49 10.51 10.71 -11.17
C ASN A 49 10.23 10.36 -9.70
N ILE A 50 11.27 10.10 -8.93
CA ILE A 50 11.13 9.84 -7.48
C ILE A 50 10.63 11.10 -6.77
N THR A 51 11.17 12.26 -7.10
CA THR A 51 10.70 13.53 -6.51
C THR A 51 9.20 13.72 -6.74
N ARG A 52 8.74 13.45 -7.96
CA ARG A 52 7.31 13.56 -8.27
C ARG A 52 6.47 12.52 -7.53
N ALA A 53 6.92 11.28 -7.49
CA ALA A 53 6.21 10.21 -6.79
C ALA A 53 6.09 10.52 -5.30
N LEU A 54 7.18 10.93 -4.65
CA LEU A 54 7.17 11.26 -3.23
C LEU A 54 6.29 12.48 -2.93
N ALA A 55 6.29 13.49 -3.79
CA ALA A 55 5.43 14.65 -3.63
C ALA A 55 3.94 14.24 -3.66
N ASN A 56 3.57 13.37 -4.58
CA ASN A 56 2.20 12.88 -4.69
C ASN A 56 1.80 12.00 -3.51
N LEU A 57 2.70 11.12 -3.08
CA LEU A 57 2.45 10.25 -1.92
C LEU A 57 2.32 11.08 -0.65
N LYS A 58 3.14 12.11 -0.49
CA LYS A 58 3.04 13.02 0.65
C LYS A 58 1.72 13.78 0.64
N GLN A 59 1.31 14.30 -0.51
CA GLN A 59 0.05 15.01 -0.66
C GLN A 59 -1.14 14.11 -0.27
N ALA A 60 -1.08 12.84 -0.60
CA ALA A 60 -2.11 11.87 -0.24
C ALA A 60 -1.98 11.36 1.21
N SER A 61 -0.96 11.79 1.93
CA SER A 61 -0.63 11.31 3.28
C SER A 61 -0.21 9.84 3.33
N PHE A 62 0.31 9.32 2.22
CA PHE A 62 0.77 7.93 2.12
C PHE A 62 2.25 7.78 2.43
N ALA A 63 3.02 8.86 2.34
CA ALA A 63 4.44 8.89 2.67
C ALA A 63 4.77 10.12 3.48
N GLU A 64 5.80 10.03 4.26
CA GLU A 64 6.30 11.12 5.09
C GLU A 64 7.81 11.04 5.24
N ARG A 65 8.43 12.14 5.62
CA ARG A 65 9.84 12.15 5.97
C ARG A 65 10.02 11.49 7.32
N LEU A 66 11.15 10.80 7.50
CA LEU A 66 11.47 10.20 8.78
C LEU A 66 11.71 11.29 9.81
N PRO A 67 11.08 11.26 11.00
CA PRO A 67 11.26 12.32 12.00
C PRO A 67 12.70 12.46 12.48
N SER A 68 13.43 11.35 12.58
CA SER A 68 14.83 11.34 13.06
C SER A 68 15.84 11.74 11.98
N ASP A 69 15.45 11.70 10.71
CA ASP A 69 16.32 12.07 9.59
C ASP A 69 15.45 12.50 8.40
N THR A 70 15.28 13.79 8.24
CA THR A 70 14.36 14.36 7.24
C THR A 70 14.85 14.20 5.80
N SER A 71 16.05 13.68 5.59
CA SER A 71 16.53 13.31 4.25
C SER A 71 16.01 11.96 3.80
N ARG A 72 15.37 11.21 4.68
CA ARG A 72 14.87 9.87 4.44
C ARG A 72 13.33 9.86 4.52
N TRP A 73 12.73 8.91 3.80
CA TRP A 73 11.28 8.81 3.67
C TRP A 73 10.81 7.45 4.16
N ARG A 74 9.54 7.38 4.54
CA ARG A 74 8.87 6.13 4.91
C ARG A 74 7.40 6.18 4.51
N LEU A 75 6.76 5.03 4.43
CA LEU A 75 5.32 4.99 4.28
C LEU A 75 4.66 5.50 5.56
N ALA A 76 3.63 6.33 5.40
CA ALA A 76 2.92 6.94 6.52
C ALA A 76 1.87 5.99 7.09
N PRO A 77 1.46 6.20 8.36
CA PRO A 77 0.46 5.33 8.99
C PRO A 77 -0.85 5.20 8.24
N LYS A 78 -1.28 6.22 7.50
CA LYS A 78 -2.55 6.19 6.75
C LYS A 78 -2.63 5.00 5.79
N LEU A 79 -1.52 4.70 5.10
CA LEU A 79 -1.51 3.57 4.16
C LEU A 79 -1.69 2.24 4.89
N VAL A 80 -1.07 2.09 6.05
CA VAL A 80 -1.22 0.89 6.88
C VAL A 80 -2.64 0.81 7.44
N GLN A 81 -3.23 1.94 7.81
CA GLN A 81 -4.62 1.99 8.28
C GLN A 81 -5.60 1.52 7.21
N ILE A 82 -5.35 1.85 5.94
CA ILE A 82 -6.16 1.35 4.82
C ILE A 82 -6.07 -0.18 4.78
N ALA A 83 -4.88 -0.75 4.86
CA ALA A 83 -4.68 -2.20 4.88
C ALA A 83 -5.35 -2.84 6.10
N ASN A 84 -5.25 -2.21 7.26
CA ASN A 84 -5.90 -2.70 8.49
C ASN A 84 -7.42 -2.73 8.36
N SER A 85 -8.01 -1.80 7.61
CA SER A 85 -9.45 -1.81 7.36
C SER A 85 -9.88 -3.07 6.60
N VAL A 86 -9.06 -3.55 5.69
CA VAL A 86 -9.32 -4.82 4.98
C VAL A 86 -9.29 -5.99 5.97
N SER A 87 -8.24 -6.06 6.80
CA SER A 87 -8.10 -7.14 7.79
C SER A 87 -9.24 -7.13 8.79
N LEU A 88 -9.67 -5.96 9.24
CA LEU A 88 -10.79 -5.84 10.17
C LEU A 88 -12.08 -6.39 9.56
N ASN A 89 -12.36 -6.05 8.31
CA ASN A 89 -13.55 -6.56 7.63
C ASN A 89 -13.53 -8.08 7.51
N LEU A 90 -12.40 -8.66 7.11
CA LEU A 90 -12.26 -10.11 6.98
C LEU A 90 -12.40 -10.82 8.33
N ASN A 91 -11.83 -10.26 9.38
CA ASN A 91 -11.96 -10.82 10.74
C ASN A 91 -13.40 -10.77 11.23
N GLN A 92 -14.11 -9.68 10.95
CA GLN A 92 -15.53 -9.57 11.30
C GLN A 92 -16.38 -10.60 10.56
N ALA A 93 -16.09 -10.83 9.28
CA ALA A 93 -16.79 -11.86 8.51
C ALA A 93 -16.53 -13.26 9.06
N GLN A 94 -15.30 -13.54 9.49
CA GLN A 94 -14.96 -14.81 10.11
C GLN A 94 -15.70 -15.03 11.42
N LEU A 95 -15.77 -14.01 12.27
CA LEU A 95 -16.50 -14.09 13.54
C LEU A 95 -17.99 -14.30 13.29
N GLN A 96 -18.56 -13.62 12.31
CA GLN A 96 -19.97 -13.80 11.97
C GLN A 96 -20.24 -15.22 11.48
N LEU A 97 -19.36 -15.77 10.65
CA LEU A 97 -19.49 -17.14 10.17
C LEU A 97 -19.43 -18.14 11.33
N GLN A 98 -18.50 -17.96 12.26
CA GLN A 98 -18.40 -18.80 13.44
C GLN A 98 -19.68 -18.76 14.29
N GLN A 99 -20.26 -17.57 14.45
CA GLN A 99 -21.52 -17.39 15.16
C GLN A 99 -22.63 -18.15 14.45
N ASP A 100 -22.73 -18.02 13.15
CA ASP A 100 -23.75 -18.72 12.37
C ASP A 100 -23.59 -20.23 12.47
N GLN A 101 -22.35 -20.73 12.38
CA GLN A 101 -22.07 -22.16 12.52
C GLN A 101 -22.52 -22.70 13.87
N GLN A 102 -22.30 -21.96 14.94
CA GLN A 102 -22.78 -22.34 16.28
C GLN A 102 -24.29 -22.42 16.31
N ASN A 103 -24.96 -21.40 15.77
CA ASN A 103 -26.42 -21.37 15.75
C ASN A 103 -27.02 -22.52 14.94
N TYR A 104 -26.39 -22.86 13.83
CA TYR A 104 -26.87 -23.94 12.95
C TYR A 104 -26.44 -25.33 13.41
N SER A 105 -25.53 -25.44 14.37
CA SER A 105 -25.13 -26.72 14.91
C SER A 105 -26.09 -27.26 15.99
N LEU A 106 -26.99 -26.43 16.50
CA LEU A 106 -27.96 -26.81 17.49
C LEU A 106 -29.07 -27.63 16.86
N LEU A 107 -29.42 -28.73 17.47
CA LEU A 107 -30.51 -29.57 16.99
C LEU A 107 -31.85 -29.04 17.44
N ALA A 108 -32.85 -29.11 16.58
CA ALA A 108 -34.21 -28.85 16.94
C ALA A 108 -34.72 -29.99 17.83
N ILE A 109 -35.51 -29.66 18.83
CA ILE A 109 -36.09 -30.64 19.73
C ILE A 109 -37.44 -31.10 19.22
#